data_d27bb1a56ca89696a87b3ca71bf4d9f8
#
_entry.id   d27bb1a56ca89696a87b3ca71bf4d9f8
#
_cell.length_a   1.000
_cell.length_b   1.000
_cell.length_c   1.000
_cell.angle_alpha   90.00
_cell.angle_beta   90.00
_cell.angle_gamma   90.00
#
_symmetry.space_group_name_H-M   'P 1'
#
loop_
_entity.id
_entity.type
_entity.pdbx_description
1 polymer ?
#
loop_
_entity_poly.entity_id
_entity_poly.type
_entity_poly.pdbx_seq_one_letter_code
_entity_poly.pdbx_strand_id
1 'polypeptide(L)'
;KKDTEEITPMPLQRTTYIGYSDASDHGYAMAMITLKDDKMTHVVLKEFTELSVEKDFSVYEYAPSVQAQAVLPQRFIKAQSIDVEGISGATASFDRYRQALKRALNSAKTKDGQRKYFDGIFQGRSRADNHGYGIALVEIKDDRIIGVKLKEVDEKGELKDFETYPHEPSKEAHAKLPQWFVESNSPDIDNFTGATHSTDKYKEAVDNALRKALIERSLPDLIDGTYTAVSDVDSKGYSGASVTIENNMIVEVKLKEYDE
;
A
#
# COMPACT_ATOMS: atom_id res chain seq x y z
N LYS A 1 18.54 -43.35 -5.00
CA LYS A 1 17.73 -42.54 -5.94
C LYS A 1 16.77 -41.78 -5.06
N LYS A 2 16.95 -40.48 -4.85
CA LYS A 2 15.93 -39.60 -4.29
C LYS A 2 14.93 -39.39 -5.42
N ASP A 3 13.69 -39.81 -5.20
CA ASP A 3 12.57 -39.48 -6.08
C ASP A 3 12.41 -37.97 -6.04
N THR A 4 12.82 -37.31 -7.10
CA THR A 4 12.44 -35.92 -7.34
C THR A 4 10.98 -35.96 -7.76
N GLU A 5 10.06 -35.65 -6.86
CA GLU A 5 8.67 -35.37 -7.25
C GLU A 5 8.67 -34.24 -8.26
N GLU A 6 8.16 -34.53 -9.44
CA GLU A 6 7.98 -33.54 -10.51
C GLU A 6 6.87 -32.59 -10.07
N ILE A 7 7.26 -31.40 -9.64
CA ILE A 7 6.30 -30.36 -9.21
C ILE A 7 5.58 -29.86 -10.47
N THR A 8 4.31 -30.18 -10.58
CA THR A 8 3.47 -29.58 -11.62
C THR A 8 3.36 -28.08 -11.35
N PRO A 9 3.74 -27.20 -12.30
CA PRO A 9 3.61 -25.77 -12.13
C PRO A 9 2.18 -25.39 -11.77
N MET A 10 2.00 -24.70 -10.65
CA MET A 10 0.69 -24.27 -10.17
C MET A 10 0.60 -22.73 -10.25
N PRO A 11 -0.44 -22.20 -10.91
CA PRO A 11 -0.65 -20.75 -10.93
C PRO A 11 -0.88 -20.25 -9.51
N LEU A 12 -0.27 -19.11 -9.18
CA LEU A 12 -0.47 -18.46 -7.90
C LEU A 12 -1.92 -17.97 -7.79
N GLN A 13 -2.67 -18.55 -6.87
CA GLN A 13 -4.00 -18.06 -6.55
C GLN A 13 -3.91 -16.91 -5.54
N ARG A 14 -4.59 -15.80 -5.84
CA ARG A 14 -4.65 -14.68 -4.94
C ARG A 14 -5.51 -15.03 -3.73
N THR A 15 -4.88 -15.15 -2.58
CA THR A 15 -5.54 -15.34 -1.29
C THR A 15 -5.39 -14.12 -0.39
N THR A 16 -4.54 -13.17 -0.76
CA THR A 16 -4.24 -11.96 0.02
C THR A 16 -4.76 -10.73 -0.70
N TYR A 17 -5.48 -9.89 0.04
CA TYR A 17 -6.11 -8.67 -0.46
C TYR A 17 -5.72 -7.49 0.43
N ILE A 18 -5.51 -6.34 -0.19
CA ILE A 18 -5.12 -5.11 0.50
C ILE A 18 -6.15 -4.03 0.22
N GLY A 19 -6.57 -3.34 1.27
CA GLY A 19 -7.38 -2.14 1.17
C GLY A 19 -6.74 -0.98 1.92
N TYR A 20 -7.06 0.24 1.52
CA TYR A 20 -6.61 1.46 2.19
C TYR A 20 -7.82 2.29 2.60
N SER A 21 -7.74 2.99 3.72
CA SER A 21 -8.74 3.97 4.12
C SER A 21 -8.61 5.24 3.28
N ASP A 22 -9.58 6.13 3.41
CA ASP A 22 -9.39 7.50 2.95
C ASP A 22 -8.23 8.15 3.71
N ALA A 23 -7.50 8.98 2.99
CA ALA A 23 -6.43 9.80 3.55
C ALA A 23 -6.96 11.14 4.05
N SER A 24 -6.36 11.64 5.11
CA SER A 24 -6.65 12.94 5.72
C SER A 24 -5.35 13.62 6.17
N ASP A 25 -5.46 14.78 6.79
CA ASP A 25 -4.31 15.47 7.41
C ASP A 25 -3.73 14.71 8.61
N HIS A 26 -4.34 13.59 9.01
CA HIS A 26 -3.83 12.67 10.02
C HIS A 26 -3.32 11.34 9.42
N GLY A 27 -3.14 11.30 8.09
CA GLY A 27 -2.69 10.12 7.37
C GLY A 27 -3.81 9.14 7.02
N TYR A 28 -3.47 7.89 6.85
CA TYR A 28 -4.38 6.82 6.40
C TYR A 28 -3.99 5.47 6.99
N ALA A 29 -4.87 4.49 6.85
CA ALA A 29 -4.61 3.11 7.25
C ALA A 29 -4.58 2.15 6.05
N MET A 30 -3.90 1.04 6.23
CA MET A 30 -3.88 -0.12 5.36
C MET A 30 -4.36 -1.34 6.14
N ALA A 31 -5.18 -2.17 5.51
CA ALA A 31 -5.49 -3.51 5.96
C ALA A 31 -5.08 -4.53 4.89
N MET A 32 -4.33 -5.54 5.29
CA MET A 32 -4.05 -6.71 4.47
C MET A 32 -4.75 -7.92 5.10
N ILE A 33 -5.51 -8.66 4.30
CA ILE A 33 -6.20 -9.87 4.73
C ILE A 33 -5.76 -11.07 3.91
N THR A 34 -5.71 -12.23 4.56
CA THR A 34 -5.59 -13.52 3.87
C THR A 34 -6.89 -14.29 4.06
N LEU A 35 -7.47 -14.75 2.95
CA LEU A 35 -8.67 -15.58 2.95
C LEU A 35 -8.29 -17.04 2.65
N LYS A 36 -8.91 -17.96 3.39
CA LYS A 36 -8.92 -19.40 3.10
C LYS A 36 -10.36 -19.88 3.27
N ASP A 37 -10.90 -20.52 2.23
CA ASP A 37 -12.29 -20.98 2.22
C ASP A 37 -13.28 -19.85 2.60
N ASP A 38 -13.10 -18.67 1.99
CA ASP A 38 -13.86 -17.44 2.22
C ASP A 38 -13.81 -16.88 3.67
N LYS A 39 -12.91 -17.40 4.50
CA LYS A 39 -12.71 -16.93 5.89
C LYS A 39 -11.41 -16.17 6.03
N MET A 40 -11.45 -15.08 6.79
CA MET A 40 -10.25 -14.34 7.18
C MET A 40 -9.42 -15.21 8.13
N THR A 41 -8.20 -15.55 7.71
CA THR A 41 -7.24 -16.30 8.53
C THR A 41 -6.14 -15.40 9.10
N HIS A 42 -5.80 -14.32 8.37
CA HIS A 42 -4.82 -13.33 8.82
C HIS A 42 -5.32 -11.91 8.50
N VAL A 43 -5.04 -11.00 9.41
CA VAL A 43 -5.28 -9.56 9.24
C VAL A 43 -4.05 -8.81 9.74
N VAL A 44 -3.48 -7.97 8.89
CA VAL A 44 -2.40 -7.04 9.25
C VAL A 44 -2.93 -5.62 9.08
N LEU A 45 -2.75 -4.81 10.10
CA LEU A 45 -3.15 -3.40 10.10
C LEU A 45 -1.91 -2.51 10.21
N LYS A 46 -1.87 -1.46 9.40
CA LYS A 46 -0.82 -0.44 9.43
C LYS A 46 -1.44 0.95 9.35
N GLU A 47 -0.80 1.92 9.97
CA GLU A 47 -1.11 3.34 9.80
C GLU A 47 0.08 4.09 9.23
N PHE A 48 -0.24 5.10 8.46
CA PHE A 48 0.72 6.00 7.84
C PHE A 48 0.38 7.44 8.21
N THR A 49 1.41 8.26 8.38
CA THR A 49 1.25 9.70 8.63
C THR A 49 0.80 10.43 7.36
N GLU A 50 0.50 11.72 7.50
CA GLU A 50 0.22 12.63 6.39
C GLU A 50 1.43 12.84 5.45
N LEU A 51 2.62 12.39 5.85
CA LEU A 51 3.83 12.35 5.03
C LEU A 51 4.07 10.98 4.39
N SER A 52 3.10 10.05 4.46
CA SER A 52 3.22 8.66 3.99
C SER A 52 4.36 7.88 4.64
N VAL A 53 4.67 8.18 5.89
CA VAL A 53 5.61 7.40 6.71
C VAL A 53 4.80 6.41 7.56
N GLU A 54 5.20 5.15 7.56
CA GLU A 54 4.56 4.14 8.42
C GLU A 54 4.78 4.48 9.89
N LYS A 55 3.73 4.43 10.70
CA LYS A 55 3.82 4.65 12.15
C LYS A 55 4.46 3.43 12.80
N ASP A 56 5.50 3.68 13.58
CA ASP A 56 6.11 2.65 14.43
C ASP A 56 5.38 2.57 15.77
N PHE A 57 4.51 1.59 15.90
CA PHE A 57 3.74 1.38 17.12
C PHE A 57 4.57 0.84 18.29
N SER A 58 5.81 0.42 18.08
CA SER A 58 6.72 0.00 19.18
C SER A 58 7.20 1.18 20.02
N VAL A 59 7.20 2.39 19.44
CA VAL A 59 7.63 3.64 20.10
C VAL A 59 6.52 4.71 20.10
N TYR A 60 5.30 4.37 19.66
CA TYR A 60 4.22 5.33 19.55
C TYR A 60 3.59 5.60 20.94
N GLU A 61 3.54 6.86 21.34
CA GLU A 61 3.19 7.24 22.73
C GLU A 61 1.68 7.12 23.05
N TYR A 62 0.80 7.21 22.04
CA TYR A 62 -0.63 7.18 22.30
C TYR A 62 -1.16 5.76 22.47
N ALA A 63 -1.22 5.31 23.72
CA ALA A 63 -1.58 3.95 24.09
C ALA A 63 -2.89 3.40 23.47
N PRO A 64 -3.99 4.18 23.33
CA PRO A 64 -5.19 3.64 22.70
C PRO A 64 -4.98 3.22 21.24
N SER A 65 -4.19 3.94 20.46
CA SER A 65 -3.87 3.56 19.06
C SER A 65 -2.95 2.33 19.01
N VAL A 66 -1.97 2.23 19.93
CA VAL A 66 -1.12 1.04 20.06
C VAL A 66 -1.98 -0.18 20.37
N GLN A 67 -2.91 -0.06 21.32
CA GLN A 67 -3.83 -1.13 21.68
C GLN A 67 -4.75 -1.49 20.50
N ALA A 68 -5.26 -0.52 19.77
CA ALA A 68 -6.11 -0.76 18.59
C ALA A 68 -5.37 -1.58 17.52
N GLN A 69 -4.15 -1.19 17.19
CA GLN A 69 -3.33 -1.91 16.20
C GLN A 69 -3.03 -3.36 16.65
N ALA A 70 -2.77 -3.58 17.94
CA ALA A 70 -2.44 -4.90 18.46
C ALA A 70 -3.65 -5.84 18.59
N VAL A 71 -4.83 -5.32 18.96
CA VAL A 71 -5.99 -6.15 19.34
C VAL A 71 -6.98 -6.34 18.19
N LEU A 72 -7.21 -5.32 17.38
CA LEU A 72 -8.26 -5.36 16.35
C LEU A 72 -8.08 -6.46 15.30
N PRO A 73 -6.86 -6.84 14.84
CA PRO A 73 -6.70 -7.94 13.91
C PRO A 73 -7.39 -9.23 14.37
N GLN A 74 -7.16 -9.61 15.62
CA GLN A 74 -7.76 -10.83 16.19
C GLN A 74 -9.28 -10.70 16.40
N ARG A 75 -9.78 -9.50 16.71
CA ARG A 75 -11.25 -9.27 16.82
C ARG A 75 -11.92 -9.47 15.45
N PHE A 76 -11.37 -8.93 14.38
CA PHE A 76 -11.88 -9.10 13.01
C PHE A 76 -11.86 -10.57 12.57
N ILE A 77 -10.74 -11.28 12.82
CA ILE A 77 -10.62 -12.71 12.50
C ILE A 77 -11.65 -13.52 13.28
N LYS A 78 -11.77 -13.32 14.59
CA LYS A 78 -12.70 -14.07 15.43
C LYS A 78 -14.17 -13.83 15.06
N ALA A 79 -14.52 -12.60 14.75
CA ALA A 79 -15.87 -12.21 14.35
C ALA A 79 -16.19 -12.55 12.90
N GLN A 80 -15.18 -12.75 12.03
CA GLN A 80 -15.35 -12.84 10.59
C GLN A 80 -16.14 -11.65 10.00
N SER A 81 -15.98 -10.46 10.62
CA SER A 81 -16.75 -9.26 10.33
C SER A 81 -15.90 -8.01 10.59
N ILE A 82 -16.26 -6.92 9.90
CA ILE A 82 -15.74 -5.57 10.18
C ILE A 82 -16.47 -4.89 11.34
N ASP A 83 -17.62 -5.43 11.73
CA ASP A 83 -18.46 -4.88 12.81
C ASP A 83 -18.07 -5.55 14.13
N VAL A 84 -17.02 -5.00 14.74
CA VAL A 84 -16.50 -5.40 16.06
C VAL A 84 -16.46 -4.20 16.97
N GLU A 85 -16.34 -4.46 18.29
CA GLU A 85 -16.13 -3.40 19.26
C GLU A 85 -14.77 -2.74 19.06
N GLY A 86 -14.74 -1.41 18.93
CA GLY A 86 -13.53 -0.60 18.83
C GLY A 86 -12.76 -0.51 20.16
N ILE A 87 -11.73 0.31 20.17
CA ILE A 87 -10.94 0.62 21.37
C ILE A 87 -11.28 2.05 21.80
N SER A 88 -11.66 2.21 23.06
CA SER A 88 -11.93 3.54 23.65
C SER A 88 -10.72 4.46 23.49
N GLY A 89 -10.94 5.67 23.01
CA GLY A 89 -9.89 6.63 22.69
C GLY A 89 -9.21 6.45 21.34
N ALA A 90 -9.45 5.35 20.59
CA ALA A 90 -8.85 5.12 19.29
C ALA A 90 -9.90 5.07 18.16
N THR A 91 -10.96 5.85 18.25
CA THR A 91 -12.06 5.84 17.26
C THR A 91 -11.56 6.14 15.84
N ALA A 92 -10.72 7.14 15.68
CA ALA A 92 -10.19 7.51 14.36
C ALA A 92 -9.33 6.39 13.73
N SER A 93 -8.50 5.69 14.52
CA SER A 93 -7.74 4.52 14.06
C SER A 93 -8.69 3.36 13.71
N PHE A 94 -9.68 3.10 14.56
CA PHE A 94 -10.67 2.06 14.33
C PHE A 94 -11.46 2.28 13.03
N ASP A 95 -11.96 3.49 12.80
CA ASP A 95 -12.74 3.81 11.59
C ASP A 95 -11.89 3.66 10.32
N ARG A 96 -10.63 4.11 10.34
CA ARG A 96 -9.69 3.91 9.23
C ARG A 96 -9.41 2.43 8.99
N TYR A 97 -9.15 1.63 10.02
CA TYR A 97 -8.93 0.19 9.89
C TYR A 97 -10.17 -0.52 9.32
N ARG A 98 -11.35 -0.18 9.83
CA ARG A 98 -12.62 -0.74 9.35
C ARG A 98 -12.85 -0.42 7.89
N GLN A 99 -12.61 0.82 7.46
CA GLN A 99 -12.74 1.21 6.05
C GLN A 99 -11.73 0.48 5.15
N ALA A 100 -10.46 0.42 5.56
CA ALA A 100 -9.43 -0.31 4.83
C ALA A 100 -9.76 -1.80 4.71
N LEU A 101 -10.20 -2.44 5.80
CA LEU A 101 -10.61 -3.82 5.82
C LEU A 101 -11.82 -4.09 4.92
N LYS A 102 -12.82 -3.19 4.94
CA LYS A 102 -13.99 -3.27 4.05
C LYS A 102 -13.58 -3.25 2.58
N ARG A 103 -12.63 -2.38 2.20
CA ARG A 103 -12.12 -2.31 0.82
C ARG A 103 -11.34 -3.57 0.44
N ALA A 104 -10.53 -4.13 1.34
CA ALA A 104 -9.84 -5.39 1.12
C ALA A 104 -10.83 -6.56 0.88
N LEU A 105 -11.88 -6.66 1.71
CA LEU A 105 -12.94 -7.66 1.55
C LEU A 105 -13.75 -7.47 0.26
N ASN A 106 -14.00 -6.23 -0.15
CA ASN A 106 -14.68 -5.94 -1.41
C ASN A 106 -13.82 -6.36 -2.60
N SER A 107 -12.51 -6.09 -2.58
CA SER A 107 -11.59 -6.57 -3.62
C SER A 107 -11.59 -8.09 -3.76
N ALA A 108 -11.77 -8.82 -2.66
CA ALA A 108 -11.87 -10.27 -2.69
C ALA A 108 -13.14 -10.80 -3.35
N LYS A 109 -14.22 -10.03 -3.32
CA LYS A 109 -15.55 -10.39 -3.83
C LYS A 109 -15.85 -9.87 -5.22
N THR A 110 -15.05 -8.97 -5.73
CA THR A 110 -15.28 -8.33 -7.03
C THR A 110 -15.06 -9.32 -8.16
N LYS A 111 -16.03 -9.41 -9.08
CA LYS A 111 -15.94 -10.14 -10.34
C LYS A 111 -15.70 -9.14 -11.47
N ASP A 112 -15.04 -9.59 -12.53
CA ASP A 112 -14.73 -8.78 -13.71
C ASP A 112 -15.91 -7.91 -14.19
N GLY A 113 -15.63 -6.69 -14.60
CA GLY A 113 -16.56 -5.79 -15.26
C GLY A 113 -17.24 -4.74 -14.38
N GLN A 114 -16.81 -4.61 -13.12
CA GLN A 114 -17.23 -3.51 -12.24
C GLN A 114 -16.24 -2.34 -12.30
N ARG A 115 -16.52 -1.28 -11.51
CA ARG A 115 -15.68 -0.08 -11.39
C ARG A 115 -14.20 -0.41 -11.15
N LYS A 116 -13.33 0.42 -11.70
CA LYS A 116 -11.87 0.25 -11.58
C LYS A 116 -11.36 0.68 -10.20
N TYR A 117 -11.93 1.75 -9.66
CA TYR A 117 -11.45 2.37 -8.43
C TYR A 117 -12.53 2.43 -7.35
N PHE A 118 -12.12 2.36 -6.09
CA PHE A 118 -12.95 2.80 -4.97
C PHE A 118 -13.11 4.31 -4.99
N ASP A 119 -14.30 4.82 -4.65
CA ASP A 119 -14.48 6.23 -4.33
C ASP A 119 -13.77 6.57 -3.02
N GLY A 120 -13.18 7.77 -2.96
CA GLY A 120 -12.52 8.29 -1.76
C GLY A 120 -11.26 9.07 -2.06
N ILE A 121 -10.52 9.38 -1.02
CA ILE A 121 -9.25 10.12 -1.09
C ILE A 121 -8.10 9.17 -0.82
N PHE A 122 -7.20 9.01 -1.79
CA PHE A 122 -6.05 8.13 -1.67
C PHE A 122 -4.75 8.93 -1.70
N GLN A 123 -3.85 8.61 -0.78
CA GLN A 123 -2.54 9.26 -0.72
C GLN A 123 -1.48 8.36 -1.34
N GLY A 124 -0.77 8.90 -2.32
CA GLY A 124 0.44 8.31 -2.89
C GLY A 124 1.68 9.09 -2.53
N ARG A 125 2.82 8.42 -2.60
CA ARG A 125 4.15 8.99 -2.39
C ARG A 125 5.06 8.50 -3.50
N SER A 126 5.90 9.39 -4.04
CA SER A 126 6.97 9.00 -4.94
C SER A 126 8.12 8.33 -4.20
N ARG A 127 9.02 7.69 -4.93
CA ARG A 127 10.34 7.34 -4.39
C ARG A 127 11.06 8.62 -3.94
N ALA A 128 11.85 8.49 -2.88
CA ALA A 128 12.72 9.56 -2.42
C ALA A 128 14.01 9.58 -3.26
N ASP A 129 14.48 10.78 -3.58
CA ASP A 129 15.79 11.04 -4.15
C ASP A 129 16.58 12.01 -3.26
N ASN A 130 17.70 12.54 -3.74
CA ASN A 130 18.52 13.52 -3.02
C ASN A 130 17.85 14.91 -2.87
N HIS A 131 16.65 15.09 -3.39
CA HIS A 131 15.80 16.29 -3.25
C HIS A 131 14.48 16.01 -2.51
N GLY A 132 14.37 14.84 -1.87
CA GLY A 132 13.19 14.41 -1.15
C GLY A 132 12.16 13.68 -2.02
N TYR A 133 10.86 13.84 -1.77
CA TYR A 133 9.80 13.10 -2.46
C TYR A 133 8.51 13.91 -2.59
N GLY A 134 7.70 13.52 -3.56
CA GLY A 134 6.36 14.07 -3.78
C GLY A 134 5.28 13.25 -3.07
N ILE A 135 4.21 13.92 -2.66
CA ILE A 135 2.99 13.34 -2.11
C ILE A 135 1.80 13.86 -2.92
N ALA A 136 0.89 12.99 -3.27
CA ALA A 136 -0.38 13.34 -3.88
C ALA A 136 -1.55 12.77 -3.06
N LEU A 137 -2.53 13.61 -2.73
CA LEU A 137 -3.85 13.19 -2.30
C LEU A 137 -4.77 13.29 -3.50
N VAL A 138 -5.27 12.14 -3.96
CA VAL A 138 -6.12 12.01 -5.15
C VAL A 138 -7.53 11.66 -4.71
N GLU A 139 -8.48 12.54 -4.99
CA GLU A 139 -9.90 12.30 -4.77
C GLU A 139 -10.50 11.66 -6.02
N ILE A 140 -11.12 10.49 -5.83
CA ILE A 140 -11.69 9.67 -6.90
C ILE A 140 -13.19 9.51 -6.64
N LYS A 141 -13.97 9.71 -7.70
CA LYS A 141 -15.40 9.42 -7.71
C LYS A 141 -15.80 8.92 -9.10
N ASP A 142 -16.57 7.82 -9.11
CA ASP A 142 -17.11 7.22 -10.34
C ASP A 142 -16.00 6.98 -11.40
N ASP A 143 -14.88 6.38 -10.98
CA ASP A 143 -13.68 6.10 -11.77
C ASP A 143 -12.97 7.33 -12.37
N ARG A 144 -13.25 8.51 -11.83
CA ARG A 144 -12.64 9.77 -12.27
C ARG A 144 -11.87 10.42 -11.14
N ILE A 145 -10.74 11.01 -11.47
CA ILE A 145 -10.03 11.96 -10.61
C ILE A 145 -10.85 13.25 -10.59
N ILE A 146 -11.36 13.62 -9.43
CA ILE A 146 -12.14 14.86 -9.26
C ILE A 146 -11.39 15.93 -8.46
N GLY A 147 -10.28 15.56 -7.84
CA GLY A 147 -9.42 16.49 -7.10
C GLY A 147 -8.04 15.91 -6.88
N VAL A 148 -7.04 16.78 -6.90
CA VAL A 148 -5.65 16.43 -6.54
C VAL A 148 -5.08 17.54 -5.66
N LYS A 149 -4.44 17.15 -4.55
CA LYS A 149 -3.60 18.01 -3.73
C LYS A 149 -2.18 17.48 -3.72
N LEU A 150 -1.21 18.33 -4.01
CA LEU A 150 0.19 17.95 -4.06
C LEU A 150 0.93 18.53 -2.85
N LYS A 151 1.94 17.81 -2.40
CA LYS A 151 2.92 18.26 -1.40
C LYS A 151 4.30 17.77 -1.84
N GLU A 152 5.35 18.41 -1.41
CA GLU A 152 6.71 17.94 -1.61
C GLU A 152 7.47 18.03 -0.29
N VAL A 153 8.19 16.97 0.03
CA VAL A 153 9.04 16.87 1.20
C VAL A 153 10.49 16.94 0.73
N ASP A 154 11.32 17.72 1.40
CA ASP A 154 12.72 17.88 1.06
C ASP A 154 13.60 16.72 1.57
N GLU A 155 14.91 16.83 1.35
CA GLU A 155 15.90 15.83 1.76
C GLU A 155 16.07 15.71 3.28
N LYS A 156 15.55 16.69 4.05
CA LYS A 156 15.55 16.67 5.53
C LYS A 156 14.28 16.06 6.12
N GLY A 157 13.28 15.76 5.26
CA GLY A 157 11.98 15.27 5.69
C GLY A 157 10.98 16.38 6.05
N GLU A 158 11.26 17.62 5.67
CA GLU A 158 10.41 18.78 5.93
C GLU A 158 9.53 19.10 4.70
N LEU A 159 8.30 19.56 4.96
CA LEU A 159 7.42 20.01 3.87
C LEU A 159 7.98 21.30 3.25
N LYS A 160 8.07 21.32 1.93
CA LYS A 160 8.41 22.53 1.18
C LYS A 160 7.25 23.53 1.24
N ASP A 161 7.58 24.77 1.60
CA ASP A 161 6.67 25.91 1.54
C ASP A 161 6.76 26.56 0.16
N PHE A 162 5.79 26.28 -0.71
CA PHE A 162 5.76 26.84 -2.05
C PHE A 162 5.37 28.33 -2.11
N GLU A 163 4.92 28.96 -1.02
CA GLU A 163 4.74 30.40 -0.99
C GLU A 163 6.08 31.13 -1.00
N THR A 164 7.07 30.59 -0.26
CA THR A 164 8.41 31.18 -0.11
C THR A 164 9.49 30.48 -0.92
N TYR A 165 9.16 29.38 -1.62
CA TYR A 165 10.15 28.58 -2.36
C TYR A 165 10.83 29.38 -3.48
N PRO A 166 12.18 29.35 -3.57
CA PRO A 166 12.89 30.31 -4.45
C PRO A 166 12.82 29.94 -5.94
N HIS A 167 12.47 28.70 -6.31
CA HIS A 167 12.46 28.25 -7.70
C HIS A 167 11.07 28.42 -8.32
N GLU A 168 10.86 29.50 -9.07
CA GLU A 168 9.57 29.88 -9.62
C GLU A 168 8.92 28.79 -10.49
N PRO A 169 9.62 28.06 -11.39
CA PRO A 169 9.00 26.99 -12.16
C PRO A 169 8.40 25.87 -11.29
N SER A 170 9.01 25.55 -10.15
CA SER A 170 8.47 24.55 -9.21
C SER A 170 7.22 25.05 -8.49
N LYS A 171 7.14 26.35 -8.15
CA LYS A 171 5.92 26.96 -7.60
C LYS A 171 4.78 26.90 -8.59
N GLU A 172 5.04 27.30 -9.83
CA GLU A 172 4.03 27.24 -10.89
C GLU A 172 3.58 25.80 -11.17
N ALA A 173 4.50 24.84 -11.23
CA ALA A 173 4.18 23.43 -11.40
C ALA A 173 3.28 22.94 -10.25
N HIS A 174 3.67 23.23 -9.01
CA HIS A 174 2.87 22.87 -7.83
C HIS A 174 1.44 23.43 -7.89
N ALA A 175 1.27 24.64 -8.37
CA ALA A 175 -0.04 25.29 -8.48
C ALA A 175 -0.90 24.76 -9.65
N LYS A 176 -0.29 24.41 -10.79
CA LYS A 176 -1.00 24.07 -12.04
C LYS A 176 -1.22 22.58 -12.25
N LEU A 177 -0.26 21.73 -11.85
CA LEU A 177 -0.32 20.30 -12.09
C LEU A 177 -1.53 19.59 -11.46
N PRO A 178 -2.08 19.98 -10.29
CA PRO A 178 -3.32 19.38 -9.79
C PRO A 178 -4.45 19.39 -10.82
N GLN A 179 -4.64 20.51 -11.52
CA GLN A 179 -5.67 20.63 -12.54
C GLN A 179 -5.38 19.73 -13.77
N TRP A 180 -4.12 19.62 -14.19
CA TRP A 180 -3.74 18.77 -15.32
C TRP A 180 -4.04 17.28 -15.04
N PHE A 181 -3.79 16.78 -13.84
CA PHE A 181 -4.16 15.42 -13.44
C PHE A 181 -5.67 15.20 -13.46
N VAL A 182 -6.46 16.18 -13.03
CA VAL A 182 -7.93 16.10 -13.08
C VAL A 182 -8.41 16.07 -14.52
N GLU A 183 -7.91 16.95 -15.38
CA GLU A 183 -8.31 17.06 -16.79
C GLU A 183 -7.94 15.81 -17.59
N SER A 184 -6.71 15.29 -17.41
CA SER A 184 -6.24 14.07 -18.08
C SER A 184 -6.90 12.80 -17.54
N ASN A 185 -7.41 12.83 -16.33
CA ASN A 185 -7.87 11.64 -15.59
C ASN A 185 -6.78 10.54 -15.54
N SER A 186 -5.52 10.91 -15.45
CA SER A 186 -4.36 10.03 -15.60
C SER A 186 -3.15 10.59 -14.83
N PRO A 187 -2.23 9.74 -14.35
CA PRO A 187 -0.93 10.19 -13.87
C PRO A 187 0.01 10.59 -15.03
N ASP A 188 -0.32 10.19 -16.24
CA ASP A 188 0.48 10.47 -17.42
C ASP A 188 0.09 11.83 -18.03
N ILE A 189 0.86 12.85 -17.65
CA ILE A 189 0.76 14.23 -18.12
C ILE A 189 2.12 14.70 -18.66
N ASP A 190 2.13 15.78 -19.40
CA ASP A 190 3.38 16.40 -19.86
C ASP A 190 4.18 16.98 -18.69
N ASN A 191 5.50 17.04 -18.86
CA ASN A 191 6.37 17.64 -17.87
C ASN A 191 6.26 19.18 -17.91
N PHE A 192 6.16 19.80 -16.74
CA PHE A 192 6.15 21.24 -16.60
C PHE A 192 7.54 21.82 -16.93
N THR A 193 7.60 22.76 -17.86
CA THR A 193 8.86 23.36 -18.31
C THR A 193 9.61 24.01 -17.13
N GLY A 194 10.86 23.60 -16.92
CA GLY A 194 11.70 24.06 -15.83
C GLY A 194 11.44 23.41 -14.47
N ALA A 195 10.48 22.48 -14.36
CA ALA A 195 10.17 21.76 -13.12
C ALA A 195 10.00 20.23 -13.35
N THR A 196 10.81 19.66 -14.23
CA THR A 196 10.74 18.23 -14.63
C THR A 196 10.83 17.30 -13.40
N HIS A 197 11.80 17.52 -12.52
CA HIS A 197 11.97 16.66 -11.33
C HIS A 197 10.75 16.69 -10.39
N SER A 198 10.16 17.85 -10.13
CA SER A 198 8.94 17.95 -9.33
C SER A 198 7.76 17.28 -10.04
N THR A 199 7.64 17.46 -11.36
CA THR A 199 6.59 16.83 -12.17
C THR A 199 6.69 15.31 -12.12
N ASP A 200 7.88 14.74 -12.31
CA ASP A 200 8.08 13.28 -12.28
C ASP A 200 7.74 12.70 -10.92
N LYS A 201 8.11 13.36 -9.81
CA LYS A 201 7.70 12.97 -8.46
C LYS A 201 6.18 13.00 -8.28
N TYR A 202 5.51 14.03 -8.78
CA TYR A 202 4.05 14.12 -8.68
C TYR A 202 3.33 13.08 -9.54
N LYS A 203 3.83 12.79 -10.74
CA LYS A 203 3.31 11.71 -11.59
C LYS A 203 3.38 10.37 -10.86
N GLU A 204 4.53 10.04 -10.29
CA GLU A 204 4.71 8.81 -9.53
C GLU A 204 3.83 8.78 -8.26
N ALA A 205 3.69 9.91 -7.56
CA ALA A 205 2.82 10.00 -6.39
C ALA A 205 1.34 9.82 -6.75
N VAL A 206 0.87 10.42 -7.85
CA VAL A 206 -0.51 10.22 -8.35
C VAL A 206 -0.72 8.77 -8.79
N ASP A 207 0.21 8.15 -9.53
CA ASP A 207 0.11 6.74 -9.92
C ASP A 207 0.01 5.84 -8.69
N ASN A 208 0.84 6.06 -7.67
CA ASN A 208 0.80 5.30 -6.43
C ASN A 208 -0.49 5.51 -5.63
N ALA A 209 -1.12 6.69 -5.68
CA ALA A 209 -2.44 6.92 -5.10
C ALA A 209 -3.52 6.13 -5.85
N LEU A 210 -3.52 6.17 -7.20
CA LEU A 210 -4.44 5.41 -8.03
C LEU A 210 -4.30 3.90 -7.83
N ARG A 211 -3.07 3.39 -7.71
CA ARG A 211 -2.82 1.97 -7.38
C ARG A 211 -3.43 1.57 -6.05
N LYS A 212 -3.44 2.45 -5.05
CA LYS A 212 -4.10 2.18 -3.76
C LYS A 212 -5.62 2.15 -3.86
N ALA A 213 -6.18 2.89 -4.81
CA ALA A 213 -7.60 2.97 -5.06
C ALA A 213 -8.16 1.78 -5.86
N LEU A 214 -7.33 0.98 -6.53
CA LEU A 214 -7.79 -0.14 -7.37
C LEU A 214 -8.66 -1.12 -6.57
N ILE A 215 -9.83 -1.43 -7.10
CA ILE A 215 -10.74 -2.46 -6.57
C ILE A 215 -10.15 -3.84 -6.86
N GLU A 216 -9.82 -4.09 -8.12
CA GLU A 216 -9.12 -5.29 -8.52
C GLU A 216 -7.65 -4.98 -8.73
N ARG A 217 -6.80 -5.66 -7.99
CA ARG A 217 -5.36 -5.61 -8.20
C ARG A 217 -4.94 -6.90 -8.83
N SER A 218 -4.38 -6.85 -10.02
CA SER A 218 -3.60 -7.96 -10.51
C SER A 218 -2.52 -8.28 -9.46
N LEU A 219 -2.23 -9.56 -9.26
CA LEU A 219 -0.96 -9.91 -8.62
C LEU A 219 0.12 -9.16 -9.40
N PRO A 220 1.08 -8.49 -8.73
CA PRO A 220 2.22 -7.97 -9.45
C PRO A 220 2.83 -9.12 -10.24
N ASP A 221 3.20 -8.88 -11.47
CA ASP A 221 3.98 -9.86 -12.22
C ASP A 221 5.22 -10.17 -11.41
N LEU A 222 5.37 -11.43 -11.07
CA LEU A 222 6.57 -11.88 -10.37
C LEU A 222 7.72 -11.84 -11.39
N ILE A 223 8.84 -11.32 -10.95
CA ILE A 223 10.04 -11.30 -11.81
C ILE A 223 10.59 -12.72 -11.85
N ASP A 224 10.81 -13.22 -13.06
CA ASP A 224 11.44 -14.52 -13.24
C ASP A 224 12.81 -14.57 -12.56
N GLY A 225 13.09 -15.64 -11.85
CA GLY A 225 14.33 -15.80 -11.10
C GLY A 225 14.20 -16.76 -9.93
N THR A 226 15.35 -17.02 -9.29
CA THR A 226 15.41 -17.84 -8.07
C THR A 226 15.64 -16.94 -6.87
N TYR A 227 14.77 -17.05 -5.89
CA TYR A 227 14.76 -16.26 -4.66
C TYR A 227 15.05 -17.15 -3.46
N THR A 228 15.87 -16.67 -2.55
CA THR A 228 16.24 -17.38 -1.33
C THR A 228 15.90 -16.57 -0.10
N ALA A 229 15.39 -17.24 0.93
CA ALA A 229 15.17 -16.67 2.24
C ALA A 229 15.51 -17.69 3.33
N VAL A 230 15.78 -17.20 4.53
CA VAL A 230 16.01 -18.00 5.72
C VAL A 230 15.06 -17.60 6.82
N SER A 231 14.71 -18.57 7.69
CA SER A 231 13.94 -18.30 8.90
C SER A 231 14.81 -17.62 9.96
N ASP A 232 14.16 -17.09 11.01
CA ASP A 232 14.88 -16.74 12.23
C ASP A 232 15.58 -17.99 12.81
N VAL A 233 16.71 -17.75 13.50
CA VAL A 233 17.47 -18.80 14.19
C VAL A 233 16.79 -19.10 15.52
N ASP A 234 16.60 -20.38 15.83
CA ASP A 234 16.17 -20.85 17.16
C ASP A 234 17.18 -21.85 17.74
N SER A 235 16.85 -22.47 18.86
CA SER A 235 17.71 -23.44 19.56
C SER A 235 17.94 -24.76 18.79
N LYS A 236 17.36 -24.92 17.60
CA LYS A 236 17.52 -26.10 16.74
C LYS A 236 18.17 -25.75 15.42
N GLY A 237 18.48 -24.47 15.19
CA GLY A 237 19.06 -23.97 13.96
C GLY A 237 18.11 -23.07 13.17
N TYR A 238 18.15 -23.12 11.85
CA TYR A 238 17.29 -22.35 10.96
C TYR A 238 16.97 -23.09 9.66
N SER A 239 15.91 -22.70 8.98
CA SER A 239 15.51 -23.28 7.69
C SER A 239 15.71 -22.26 6.56
N GLY A 240 16.18 -22.76 5.43
CA GLY A 240 16.29 -21.99 4.19
C GLY A 240 15.27 -22.46 3.15
N ALA A 241 14.70 -21.55 2.40
CA ALA A 241 13.87 -21.82 1.24
C ALA A 241 14.45 -21.17 -0.01
N SER A 242 14.41 -21.88 -1.12
CA SER A 242 14.69 -21.35 -2.46
C SER A 242 13.48 -21.59 -3.33
N VAL A 243 12.97 -20.53 -3.97
CA VAL A 243 11.79 -20.56 -4.84
C VAL A 243 12.19 -20.05 -6.22
N THR A 244 11.97 -20.85 -7.27
CA THR A 244 12.18 -20.43 -8.65
C THR A 244 10.83 -20.05 -9.27
N ILE A 245 10.79 -18.86 -9.90
CA ILE A 245 9.63 -18.28 -10.55
C ILE A 245 9.91 -18.17 -12.04
N GLU A 246 8.99 -18.65 -12.87
CA GLU A 246 9.01 -18.50 -14.32
C GLU A 246 7.57 -18.22 -14.81
N ASN A 247 7.42 -17.18 -15.65
CA ASN A 247 6.14 -16.80 -16.23
C ASN A 247 5.02 -16.64 -15.19
N ASN A 248 5.31 -15.95 -14.09
CA ASN A 248 4.38 -15.73 -12.98
C ASN A 248 3.91 -17.01 -12.26
N MET A 249 4.68 -18.08 -12.33
CA MET A 249 4.40 -19.37 -11.69
C MET A 249 5.59 -19.82 -10.84
N ILE A 250 5.30 -20.49 -9.72
CA ILE A 250 6.32 -21.20 -8.97
C ILE A 250 6.60 -22.51 -9.68
N VAL A 251 7.82 -22.68 -10.19
CA VAL A 251 8.25 -23.88 -10.93
C VAL A 251 9.15 -24.80 -10.10
N GLU A 252 9.76 -24.29 -9.04
CA GLU A 252 10.60 -25.09 -8.15
C GLU A 252 10.58 -24.52 -6.73
N VAL A 253 10.53 -25.40 -5.72
CA VAL A 253 10.77 -25.07 -4.31
C VAL A 253 11.79 -26.04 -3.73
N LYS A 254 12.86 -25.50 -3.12
CA LYS A 254 13.85 -26.27 -2.36
C LYS A 254 13.85 -25.79 -0.92
N LEU A 255 13.76 -26.73 0.00
CA LEU A 255 13.86 -26.47 1.44
C LEU A 255 15.13 -27.11 1.98
N LYS A 256 15.79 -26.44 2.91
CA LYS A 256 16.99 -26.93 3.58
C LYS A 256 16.95 -26.51 5.05
N GLU A 257 17.24 -27.45 5.94
CA GLU A 257 17.45 -27.20 7.35
C GLU A 257 18.94 -27.12 7.64
N TYR A 258 19.30 -26.26 8.59
CA TYR A 258 20.64 -26.06 9.07
C TYR A 258 20.59 -26.21 10.59
N ASP A 259 21.30 -27.24 11.10
CA ASP A 259 21.48 -27.46 12.54
C ASP A 259 22.51 -26.46 13.10
N GLU A 260 22.53 -26.25 14.45
CA GLU A 260 23.56 -25.46 15.13
C GLU A 260 24.98 -25.91 14.84
#